data_028f84492453904a799373ee0ea983eb
#
_entry.id   028f84492453904a799373ee0ea983eb
#
_cell.length_a   1.000
_cell.length_b   1.000
_cell.length_c   1.000
_cell.angle_alpha   90.00
_cell.angle_beta   90.00
_cell.angle_gamma   90.00
#
_symmetry.space_group_name_H-M   'P 1'
#
loop_
_entity.id
_entity.type
_entity.pdbx_description
1 polymer ?
#
loop_
_entity_poly.entity_id
_entity_poly.type
_entity_poly.pdbx_seq_one_letter_code
_entity_poly.pdbx_strand_id
1 'polypeptide(L)'
;WAQENSKNYIIIRPFNTYGPRMATNGYGQVIPEFIERIKNKEDFYMYGDGKQTRSFCHVNDHVEIVSSLMEFVDNGIFNVGYDEEITIYDLAKEIHKIQQVDFSPKFKQEWKNDTKWRKPCLLKIKKSIPEKKFIKIREGIKDLLNYY
;
A
#
# COMPACT_ATOMS: atom_id res chain seq x y z
N TRP A 1 -21.96 -7.26 19.30
CA TRP A 1 -21.53 -8.40 20.12
C TRP A 1 -20.55 -7.98 21.22
N ALA A 2 -19.43 -7.31 20.93
CA ALA A 2 -18.44 -6.92 21.94
C ALA A 2 -19.03 -6.01 23.02
N GLN A 3 -19.80 -5.01 22.65
CA GLN A 3 -20.50 -4.11 23.57
C GLN A 3 -21.49 -4.85 24.46
N GLU A 4 -22.30 -5.73 23.89
CA GLU A 4 -23.30 -6.54 24.63
C GLU A 4 -22.67 -7.49 25.64
N ASN A 5 -21.43 -7.95 25.35
CA ASN A 5 -20.70 -8.90 26.18
C ASN A 5 -19.59 -8.25 27.02
N SER A 6 -19.54 -6.91 27.08
CA SER A 6 -18.51 -6.16 27.81
C SER A 6 -17.07 -6.60 27.46
N LYS A 7 -16.80 -6.81 26.17
CA LYS A 7 -15.50 -7.18 25.64
C LYS A 7 -14.83 -6.02 24.95
N ASN A 8 -13.53 -5.90 25.13
CA ASN A 8 -12.71 -4.96 24.37
C ASN A 8 -12.64 -5.38 22.90
N TYR A 9 -12.56 -4.39 22.00
CA TYR A 9 -12.47 -4.63 20.56
C TYR A 9 -11.69 -3.54 19.82
N ILE A 10 -10.99 -3.94 18.78
CA ILE A 10 -10.35 -3.04 17.85
C ILE A 10 -10.80 -3.38 16.43
N ILE A 11 -11.36 -2.40 15.73
CA ILE A 11 -11.74 -2.51 14.32
C ILE A 11 -10.64 -1.83 13.50
N ILE A 12 -10.06 -2.57 12.57
CA ILE A 12 -8.99 -2.08 11.70
C ILE A 12 -9.53 -1.90 10.29
N ARG A 13 -9.23 -0.76 9.69
CA ARG A 13 -9.47 -0.46 8.28
C ARG A 13 -8.11 -0.39 7.57
N PRO A 14 -7.66 -1.48 6.91
CA PRO A 14 -6.38 -1.50 6.20
C PRO A 14 -6.42 -0.68 4.92
N PHE A 15 -5.33 0.04 4.63
CA PHE A 15 -5.16 0.83 3.41
C PHE A 15 -3.96 0.35 2.60
N ASN A 16 -4.21 -0.11 1.37
CA ASN A 16 -3.21 -0.48 0.35
C ASN A 16 -1.95 -1.14 0.94
N THR A 17 -2.14 -2.22 1.69
CA THR A 17 -1.02 -3.00 2.24
C THR A 17 -0.31 -3.72 1.11
N TYR A 18 1.03 -3.67 1.09
CA TYR A 18 1.88 -4.39 0.14
C TYR A 18 3.07 -5.03 0.86
N GLY A 19 3.71 -6.00 0.22
CA GLY A 19 4.90 -6.65 0.77
C GLY A 19 5.07 -8.08 0.27
N PRO A 20 6.07 -8.81 0.82
CA PRO A 20 6.34 -10.18 0.47
C PRO A 20 5.11 -11.10 0.53
N ARG A 21 5.05 -12.07 -0.38
CA ARG A 21 3.92 -13.03 -0.54
C ARG A 21 2.60 -12.39 -0.98
N MET A 22 2.62 -11.17 -1.48
CA MET A 22 1.44 -10.55 -2.09
C MET A 22 1.09 -11.29 -3.39
N ALA A 23 -0.18 -11.69 -3.55
CA ALA A 23 -0.62 -12.39 -4.75
C ALA A 23 -0.58 -11.46 -5.98
N THR A 24 -0.20 -12.01 -7.13
CA THR A 24 -0.06 -11.25 -8.38
C THR A 24 -1.32 -11.26 -9.23
N ASN A 25 -2.21 -12.21 -9.00
CA ASN A 25 -3.47 -12.40 -9.72
C ASN A 25 -4.67 -11.73 -9.03
N GLY A 26 -4.43 -10.84 -8.07
CA GLY A 26 -5.47 -10.19 -7.29
C GLY A 26 -5.96 -8.87 -7.92
N TYR A 27 -7.26 -8.60 -7.79
CA TYR A 27 -7.85 -7.35 -8.24
C TYR A 27 -7.25 -6.14 -7.49
N GLY A 28 -6.80 -5.13 -8.24
CA GLY A 28 -6.35 -3.85 -7.69
C GLY A 28 -4.94 -3.82 -7.07
N GLN A 29 -4.09 -4.80 -7.36
CA GLN A 29 -2.74 -4.91 -6.80
C GLN A 29 -1.67 -4.39 -7.78
N VAL A 30 -1.57 -3.07 -7.89
CA VAL A 30 -0.73 -2.41 -8.90
C VAL A 30 0.78 -2.70 -8.75
N ILE A 31 1.30 -2.83 -7.53
CA ILE A 31 2.75 -3.06 -7.30
C ILE A 31 3.18 -4.42 -7.84
N PRO A 32 2.58 -5.56 -7.44
CA PRO A 32 2.97 -6.85 -8.00
C PRO A 32 2.69 -6.95 -9.49
N GLU A 33 1.60 -6.37 -10.00
CA GLU A 33 1.30 -6.34 -11.43
C GLU A 33 2.40 -5.65 -12.24
N PHE A 34 2.92 -4.53 -11.76
CA PHE A 34 4.02 -3.81 -12.41
C PHE A 34 5.32 -4.62 -12.39
N ILE A 35 5.63 -5.24 -11.25
CA ILE A 35 6.82 -6.10 -11.12
C ILE A 35 6.76 -7.29 -12.08
N GLU A 36 5.62 -7.98 -12.15
CA GLU A 36 5.46 -9.14 -13.06
C GLU A 36 5.59 -8.76 -14.53
N ARG A 37 4.96 -7.68 -14.96
CA ARG A 37 5.09 -7.23 -16.36
C ARG A 37 6.52 -6.94 -16.74
N ILE A 38 7.28 -6.29 -15.87
CA ILE A 38 8.71 -6.04 -16.10
C ILE A 38 9.48 -7.35 -16.16
N LYS A 39 9.25 -8.26 -15.23
CA LYS A 39 9.91 -9.55 -15.15
C LYS A 39 9.64 -10.41 -16.40
N ASN A 40 8.40 -10.39 -16.87
CA ASN A 40 7.97 -11.15 -18.06
C ASN A 40 8.32 -10.44 -19.38
N LYS A 41 8.93 -9.23 -19.33
CA LYS A 41 9.24 -8.39 -20.51
C LYS A 41 7.98 -8.09 -21.34
N GLU A 42 6.86 -7.91 -20.67
CA GLU A 42 5.60 -7.57 -21.30
C GLU A 42 5.53 -6.07 -21.60
N ASP A 43 4.64 -5.68 -22.52
CA ASP A 43 4.31 -4.29 -22.75
C ASP A 43 3.85 -3.61 -21.45
N PHE A 44 4.58 -2.57 -21.04
CA PHE A 44 4.22 -1.83 -19.83
C PHE A 44 3.17 -0.77 -20.14
N TYR A 45 2.03 -0.86 -19.49
CA TYR A 45 0.96 0.11 -19.67
C TYR A 45 0.31 0.53 -18.34
N MET A 46 -0.24 1.74 -18.34
CA MET A 46 -1.03 2.29 -17.24
C MET A 46 -2.42 2.68 -17.73
N TYR A 47 -3.39 2.63 -16.84
CA TYR A 47 -4.74 3.15 -17.10
C TYR A 47 -4.83 4.63 -16.72
N GLY A 48 -5.46 5.45 -17.60
CA GLY A 48 -5.47 6.89 -17.46
C GLY A 48 -4.09 7.52 -17.68
N ASP A 49 -3.85 8.69 -17.12
CA ASP A 49 -2.58 9.44 -17.23
C ASP A 49 -1.57 9.12 -16.11
N GLY A 50 -1.91 8.22 -15.20
CA GLY A 50 -1.08 7.83 -14.08
C GLY A 50 -1.01 8.86 -12.94
N LYS A 51 -1.74 9.97 -13.00
CA LYS A 51 -1.71 11.03 -11.96
C LYS A 51 -2.52 10.70 -10.72
N GLN A 52 -3.36 9.66 -10.77
CA GLN A 52 -4.07 9.20 -9.57
C GLN A 52 -3.07 8.83 -8.48
N THR A 53 -3.34 9.27 -7.25
CA THR A 53 -2.46 9.02 -6.11
C THR A 53 -2.97 7.89 -5.23
N ARG A 54 -2.05 7.16 -4.65
CA ARG A 54 -2.30 6.15 -3.61
C ARG A 54 -1.25 6.29 -2.51
N SER A 55 -1.61 5.85 -1.33
CA SER A 55 -0.65 5.61 -0.25
C SER A 55 -0.47 4.11 -0.07
N PHE A 56 0.75 3.64 0.14
CA PHE A 56 1.06 2.23 0.27
C PHE A 56 1.74 1.96 1.61
N CYS A 57 1.21 1.03 2.38
CA CYS A 57 1.74 0.62 3.68
C CYS A 57 2.45 -0.73 3.56
N HIS A 58 3.71 -0.80 3.93
CA HIS A 58 4.43 -2.07 3.97
C HIS A 58 3.80 -3.02 4.98
N VAL A 59 3.76 -4.32 4.67
CA VAL A 59 3.10 -5.31 5.53
C VAL A 59 3.70 -5.36 6.94
N ASN A 60 5.01 -5.19 7.07
CA ASN A 60 5.68 -5.14 8.39
C ASN A 60 5.20 -3.96 9.23
N ASP A 61 5.04 -2.78 8.62
CA ASP A 61 4.46 -1.61 9.30
C ASP A 61 3.02 -1.87 9.73
N HIS A 62 2.25 -2.53 8.85
CA HIS A 62 0.87 -2.87 9.15
C HIS A 62 0.77 -3.79 10.37
N VAL A 63 1.58 -4.87 10.39
CA VAL A 63 1.63 -5.83 11.50
C VAL A 63 2.07 -5.16 12.79
N GLU A 64 3.14 -4.34 12.75
CA GLU A 64 3.64 -3.62 13.93
C GLU A 64 2.58 -2.69 14.53
N ILE A 65 1.89 -1.90 13.67
CA ILE A 65 0.80 -1.03 14.13
C ILE A 65 -0.32 -1.83 14.80
N VAL A 66 -0.75 -2.93 14.16
CA VAL A 66 -1.82 -3.78 14.70
C VAL A 66 -1.43 -4.37 16.04
N SER A 67 -0.21 -4.92 16.15
CA SER A 67 0.30 -5.47 17.41
C SER A 67 0.34 -4.42 18.52
N SER A 68 0.86 -3.21 18.21
CA SER A 68 0.90 -2.12 19.18
C SER A 68 -0.52 -1.66 19.60
N LEU A 69 -1.46 -1.60 18.68
CA LEU A 69 -2.86 -1.27 19.03
C LEU A 69 -3.47 -2.32 19.97
N MET A 70 -3.19 -3.60 19.75
CA MET A 70 -3.68 -4.68 20.62
C MET A 70 -3.09 -4.62 22.03
N GLU A 71 -1.88 -4.08 22.17
CA GLU A 71 -1.19 -3.96 23.45
C GLU A 71 -1.61 -2.72 24.25
N PHE A 72 -1.82 -1.57 23.57
CA PHE A 72 -1.96 -0.28 24.22
C PHE A 72 -3.38 0.33 24.14
N VAL A 73 -4.31 -0.33 23.47
CA VAL A 73 -5.65 0.26 23.24
C VAL A 73 -6.76 -0.74 23.58
N ASP A 74 -7.69 -0.33 24.41
CA ASP A 74 -8.82 -1.18 24.80
C ASP A 74 -9.92 -1.27 23.73
N ASN A 75 -10.29 -0.13 23.15
CA ASN A 75 -11.40 -0.06 22.20
C ASN A 75 -11.18 0.99 21.11
N GLY A 76 -11.61 0.70 19.90
CA GLY A 76 -11.64 1.73 18.86
C GLY A 76 -11.70 1.24 17.42
N ILE A 77 -11.84 2.22 16.52
CA ILE A 77 -11.77 2.02 15.07
C ILE A 77 -10.59 2.82 14.54
N PHE A 78 -9.68 2.15 13.84
CA PHE A 78 -8.43 2.72 13.35
C PHE A 78 -8.25 2.49 11.85
N ASN A 79 -7.88 3.54 11.13
CA ASN A 79 -7.36 3.40 9.78
C ASN A 79 -5.88 3.00 9.91
N VAL A 80 -5.50 1.87 9.38
CA VAL A 80 -4.10 1.40 9.40
C VAL A 80 -3.54 1.48 7.99
N GLY A 81 -2.46 2.24 7.83
CA GLY A 81 -1.86 2.53 6.53
C GLY A 81 -0.68 3.48 6.66
N TYR A 82 -0.25 4.03 5.53
CA TYR A 82 0.75 5.07 5.47
C TYR A 82 0.15 6.32 4.80
N ASP A 83 0.48 7.52 5.26
CA ASP A 83 -0.12 8.76 4.75
C ASP A 83 0.77 9.55 3.78
N GLU A 84 1.85 8.97 3.31
CA GLU A 84 2.63 9.49 2.18
C GLU A 84 2.01 9.01 0.86
N GLU A 85 1.70 9.94 -0.02
CA GLU A 85 1.09 9.65 -1.32
C GLU A 85 2.14 9.59 -2.42
N ILE A 86 1.90 8.71 -3.37
CA ILE A 86 2.68 8.61 -4.60
C ILE A 86 1.71 8.50 -5.79
N THR A 87 2.03 9.12 -6.93
CA THR A 87 1.29 8.89 -8.16
C THR A 87 1.56 7.49 -8.71
N ILE A 88 0.61 6.91 -9.42
CA ILE A 88 0.84 5.61 -10.08
C ILE A 88 1.97 5.71 -11.11
N TYR A 89 2.11 6.86 -11.75
CA TYR A 89 3.23 7.13 -12.66
C TYR A 89 4.60 7.09 -11.96
N ASP A 90 4.74 7.81 -10.83
CA ASP A 90 6.00 7.85 -10.08
C ASP A 90 6.31 6.50 -9.44
N LEU A 91 5.29 5.76 -8.98
CA LEU A 91 5.43 4.40 -8.50
C LEU A 91 6.01 3.48 -9.59
N ALA A 92 5.44 3.52 -10.78
CA ALA A 92 5.90 2.74 -11.92
C ALA A 92 7.35 3.09 -12.29
N LYS A 93 7.65 4.39 -12.36
CA LYS A 93 9.01 4.89 -12.63
C LYS A 93 10.02 4.41 -11.58
N GLU A 94 9.64 4.43 -10.30
CA GLU A 94 10.51 3.97 -9.22
C GLU A 94 10.76 2.46 -9.29
N ILE A 95 9.74 1.64 -9.61
CA ILE A 95 9.90 0.19 -9.80
C ILE A 95 10.86 -0.11 -10.96
N HIS A 96 10.71 0.57 -12.11
CA HIS A 96 11.63 0.42 -13.25
C HIS A 96 13.07 0.80 -12.88
N LYS A 97 13.22 1.92 -12.15
CA LYS A 97 14.55 2.38 -11.68
C LYS A 97 15.21 1.36 -10.75
N ILE A 98 14.46 0.73 -9.85
CA ILE A 98 15.00 -0.29 -8.94
C ILE A 98 15.45 -1.54 -9.73
N GLN A 99 14.67 -1.94 -10.73
CA GLN A 99 14.96 -3.09 -11.58
C GLN A 99 15.95 -2.78 -12.72
N GLN A 100 16.42 -1.53 -12.85
CA GLN A 100 17.35 -1.07 -13.88
C GLN A 100 16.85 -1.32 -15.31
N VAL A 101 15.55 -1.12 -15.54
CA VAL A 101 14.88 -1.28 -16.83
C VAL A 101 14.37 0.07 -17.32
N ASP A 102 14.42 0.31 -18.62
CA ASP A 102 13.95 1.54 -19.25
C ASP A 102 12.43 1.73 -19.01
N PHE A 103 12.05 2.95 -18.64
CA PHE A 103 10.68 3.32 -18.38
C PHE A 103 10.03 3.96 -19.61
N SER A 104 9.27 3.19 -20.35
CA SER A 104 8.51 3.64 -21.53
C SER A 104 7.05 3.19 -21.47
N PRO A 105 6.21 3.84 -20.66
CA PRO A 105 4.85 3.39 -20.46
C PRO A 105 3.93 3.72 -21.65
N LYS A 106 3.07 2.77 -22.00
CA LYS A 106 1.90 2.99 -22.85
C LYS A 106 0.70 3.36 -21.97
N PHE A 107 -0.22 4.17 -22.49
CA PHE A 107 -1.42 4.58 -21.75
C PHE A 107 -2.65 3.95 -22.36
N LYS A 108 -3.51 3.38 -21.49
CA LYS A 108 -4.82 2.83 -21.84
C LYS A 108 -5.92 3.73 -21.30
N GLN A 109 -7.13 3.54 -21.79
CA GLN A 109 -8.28 4.26 -21.31
C GLN A 109 -8.44 4.12 -19.79
N GLU A 110 -8.73 5.23 -19.12
CA GLU A 110 -9.01 5.27 -17.68
C GLU A 110 -10.20 4.36 -17.33
N TRP A 111 -10.13 3.69 -16.19
CA TRP A 111 -11.26 2.93 -15.67
C TRP A 111 -12.40 3.87 -15.30
N LYS A 112 -13.62 3.52 -15.71
CA LYS A 112 -14.81 4.24 -15.30
C LYS A 112 -14.93 4.23 -13.77
N ASN A 113 -15.00 5.43 -13.15
CA ASN A 113 -15.06 5.61 -11.70
C ASN A 113 -13.77 5.25 -10.92
N ASP A 114 -12.59 5.32 -11.53
CA ASP A 114 -11.35 5.20 -10.76
C ASP A 114 -11.23 6.35 -9.75
N THR A 115 -10.83 6.01 -8.54
CA THR A 115 -10.65 6.98 -7.46
C THR A 115 -9.36 7.76 -7.71
N LYS A 116 -9.46 9.09 -7.88
CA LYS A 116 -8.29 9.95 -8.18
C LYS A 116 -7.28 9.99 -7.03
N TRP A 117 -7.73 9.90 -5.80
CA TRP A 117 -6.86 9.89 -4.61
C TRP A 117 -7.43 8.98 -3.52
N ARG A 118 -6.55 8.30 -2.80
CA ARG A 118 -6.92 7.43 -1.66
C ARG A 118 -5.82 7.47 -0.61
N LYS A 119 -6.10 8.17 0.50
CA LYS A 119 -5.17 8.39 1.59
C LYS A 119 -5.89 8.19 2.94
N PRO A 120 -5.33 7.41 3.88
CA PRO A 120 -5.92 7.29 5.21
C PRO A 120 -5.65 8.53 6.06
N CYS A 121 -6.60 8.89 6.93
CA CYS A 121 -6.34 9.78 8.04
C CYS A 121 -5.75 8.96 9.20
N LEU A 122 -4.52 9.23 9.57
CA LEU A 122 -3.76 8.50 10.61
C LEU A 122 -3.66 9.23 11.95
N LEU A 123 -4.45 10.26 12.20
CA LEU A 123 -4.36 11.06 13.43
C LEU A 123 -4.50 10.21 14.71
N LYS A 124 -5.39 9.20 14.69
CA LYS A 124 -5.53 8.29 15.84
C LYS A 124 -4.28 7.44 16.04
N ILE A 125 -3.73 6.85 14.96
CA ILE A 125 -2.49 6.06 15.01
C ILE A 125 -1.33 6.89 15.56
N LYS A 126 -1.13 8.10 15.03
CA LYS A 126 -0.05 8.99 15.46
C LYS A 126 -0.15 9.42 16.93
N LYS A 127 -1.36 9.45 17.49
CA LYS A 127 -1.56 9.70 18.93
C LYS A 127 -1.26 8.46 19.78
N SER A 128 -1.61 7.26 19.29
CA SER A 128 -1.43 6.00 20.03
C SER A 128 -0.01 5.45 19.91
N ILE A 129 0.66 5.70 18.77
CA ILE A 129 2.00 5.19 18.45
C ILE A 129 2.82 6.35 17.84
N PRO A 130 3.23 7.36 18.63
CA PRO A 130 3.80 8.62 18.13
C PRO A 130 5.16 8.45 17.43
N GLU A 131 5.95 7.46 17.82
CA GLU A 131 7.32 7.25 17.32
C GLU A 131 7.40 6.27 16.14
N LYS A 132 6.26 5.83 15.58
CA LYS A 132 6.25 4.91 14.45
C LYS A 132 6.98 5.48 13.24
N LYS A 133 8.07 4.82 12.85
CA LYS A 133 8.79 5.09 11.60
C LYS A 133 8.31 4.11 10.52
N PHE A 134 7.90 4.66 9.39
CA PHE A 134 7.38 3.87 8.28
C PHE A 134 8.48 3.51 7.28
N ILE A 135 8.38 2.29 6.73
CA ILE A 135 9.22 1.83 5.62
C ILE A 135 8.85 2.63 4.37
N LYS A 136 9.83 3.30 3.78
CA LYS A 136 9.62 4.08 2.55
C LYS A 136 9.33 3.15 1.38
N ILE A 137 8.50 3.63 0.44
CA ILE A 137 8.05 2.82 -0.72
C ILE A 137 9.22 2.18 -1.48
N ARG A 138 10.33 2.91 -1.66
CA ARG A 138 11.52 2.41 -2.32
C ARG A 138 12.16 1.22 -1.60
N GLU A 139 12.25 1.29 -0.28
CA GLU A 139 12.82 0.23 0.56
C GLU A 139 11.92 -1.00 0.55
N GLY A 140 10.62 -0.79 0.71
CA GLY A 140 9.64 -1.88 0.68
C GLY A 140 9.51 -2.57 -0.67
N ILE A 141 9.69 -1.84 -1.80
CA ILE A 141 9.75 -2.47 -3.12
C ILE A 141 11.00 -3.34 -3.26
N LYS A 142 12.16 -2.89 -2.77
CA LYS A 142 13.38 -3.71 -2.77
C LYS A 142 13.21 -4.98 -1.94
N ASP A 143 12.60 -4.87 -0.77
CA ASP A 143 12.28 -6.04 0.06
C ASP A 143 11.36 -7.01 -0.67
N LEU A 144 10.30 -6.49 -1.29
CA LEU A 144 9.37 -7.29 -2.08
C LEU A 144 10.05 -8.04 -3.23
N LEU A 145 10.97 -7.38 -3.96
CA LEU A 145 11.70 -7.99 -5.10
C LEU A 145 12.58 -9.17 -4.71
N ASN A 146 13.03 -9.26 -3.45
CA ASN A 146 13.78 -10.42 -2.97
C ASN A 146 12.94 -11.71 -2.90
N TYR A 147 11.61 -11.60 -3.03
CA TYR A 147 10.65 -12.71 -3.01
C TYR A 147 10.14 -13.11 -4.41
N TYR A 148 10.49 -12.35 -5.45
CA TYR A 148 10.16 -12.62 -6.85
C TYR A 148 11.38 -13.07 -7.66
#